data_b2ee1a3549ffc7bcfe376a216715a053
#
_entry.id   b2ee1a3549ffc7bcfe376a216715a053
#
_cell.length_a   1.000
_cell.length_b   1.000
_cell.length_c   1.000
_cell.angle_alpha   90.00
_cell.angle_beta   90.00
_cell.angle_gamma   90.00
#
_symmetry.space_group_name_H-M   'P 1'
#
loop_
_entity.id
_entity.type
_entity.pdbx_description
1 polymer ?
#
loop_
_entity_poly.entity_id
_entity_poly.type
_entity_poly.pdbx_seq_one_letter_code
_entity_poly.pdbx_strand_id
1 'polypeptide(L)'
;MFAKLFFVGFAAAFAQQPPSDAQRGKELYLKYSCYACHGYDGHGGAGARLVPMQMTVERFTAYVHNPRQMPPYTEKILSDAQLADLFAYIKSLPVSPPAKDIPLLTRIINQPRQ
;
A
#
# COMPACT_ATOMS: atom_id res chain seq x y z
N MET A 1 -56.86 21.01 -22.17
CA MET A 1 -56.26 19.83 -21.53
C MET A 1 -54.74 19.95 -21.59
N PHE A 2 -54.10 20.35 -20.50
CA PHE A 2 -52.62 20.47 -20.43
C PHE A 2 -52.08 19.23 -19.76
N ALA A 3 -51.35 18.40 -20.54
CA ALA A 3 -50.64 17.24 -20.04
C ALA A 3 -49.33 17.70 -19.39
N LYS A 4 -49.20 17.56 -18.04
CA LYS A 4 -47.95 17.75 -17.31
C LYS A 4 -47.08 16.51 -17.48
N LEU A 5 -46.01 16.61 -18.26
CA LEU A 5 -44.96 15.62 -18.27
C LEU A 5 -44.15 15.75 -16.97
N PHE A 6 -44.22 14.74 -16.12
CA PHE A 6 -43.32 14.57 -14.99
C PHE A 6 -41.99 13.97 -15.48
N PHE A 7 -40.93 14.78 -15.53
CA PHE A 7 -39.58 14.31 -15.70
C PHE A 7 -39.11 13.74 -14.35
N VAL A 8 -39.09 12.41 -14.24
CA VAL A 8 -38.40 11.74 -13.11
C VAL A 8 -36.93 11.73 -13.40
N GLY A 9 -36.20 12.67 -12.80
CA GLY A 9 -34.74 12.70 -12.84
C GLY A 9 -34.16 11.52 -12.05
N PHE A 10 -33.58 10.56 -12.74
CA PHE A 10 -32.82 9.47 -12.14
C PHE A 10 -31.46 10.02 -11.69
N ALA A 11 -31.36 10.44 -10.43
CA ALA A 11 -30.08 10.79 -9.83
C ALA A 11 -29.26 9.52 -9.63
N ALA A 12 -28.27 9.30 -10.51
CA ALA A 12 -27.27 8.26 -10.31
C ALA A 12 -26.46 8.62 -9.06
N ALA A 13 -26.71 7.92 -7.96
CA ALA A 13 -25.89 7.99 -6.78
C ALA A 13 -24.52 7.38 -7.12
N PHE A 14 -23.52 8.21 -7.40
CA PHE A 14 -22.13 7.79 -7.40
C PHE A 14 -21.81 7.33 -5.98
N ALA A 15 -21.69 6.03 -5.79
CA ALA A 15 -21.17 5.45 -4.54
C ALA A 15 -19.72 5.94 -4.39
N GLN A 16 -19.51 6.96 -3.58
CA GLN A 16 -18.19 7.44 -3.22
C GLN A 16 -17.54 6.35 -2.38
N GLN A 17 -16.41 5.82 -2.85
CA GLN A 17 -15.61 4.90 -2.06
C GLN A 17 -15.13 5.64 -0.80
N PRO A 18 -15.17 4.98 0.37
CA PRO A 18 -14.64 5.59 1.58
C PRO A 18 -13.15 5.91 1.39
N PRO A 19 -12.64 6.97 2.03
CA PRO A 19 -11.22 7.30 1.95
C PRO A 19 -10.35 6.12 2.41
N SER A 20 -9.16 5.97 1.80
CA SER A 20 -8.21 4.94 2.18
C SER A 20 -7.82 5.07 3.65
N ASP A 21 -7.66 3.94 4.34
CA ASP A 21 -7.43 3.86 5.78
C ASP A 21 -6.21 2.97 6.08
N ALA A 22 -5.19 3.57 6.72
CA ALA A 22 -3.97 2.86 7.08
C ALA A 22 -4.20 1.77 8.14
N GLN A 23 -5.19 1.90 9.01
CA GLN A 23 -5.50 0.87 10.01
C GLN A 23 -6.10 -0.38 9.34
N ARG A 24 -7.05 -0.20 8.42
CA ARG A 24 -7.56 -1.31 7.60
C ARG A 24 -6.44 -1.93 6.76
N GLY A 25 -5.56 -1.10 6.21
CA GLY A 25 -4.38 -1.55 5.47
C GLY A 25 -3.44 -2.42 6.31
N LYS A 26 -3.22 -2.06 7.58
CA LYS A 26 -2.46 -2.88 8.53
C LYS A 26 -3.09 -4.25 8.75
N GLU A 27 -4.39 -4.29 8.93
CA GLU A 27 -5.14 -5.55 9.09
C GLU A 27 -5.00 -6.44 7.86
N LEU A 28 -5.09 -5.87 6.66
CA LEU A 28 -4.87 -6.58 5.40
C LEU A 28 -3.43 -7.09 5.27
N TYR A 29 -2.45 -6.27 5.62
CA TYR A 29 -1.03 -6.62 5.60
C TYR A 29 -0.73 -7.84 6.46
N LEU A 30 -1.32 -7.91 7.64
CA LEU A 30 -1.22 -9.05 8.55
C LEU A 30 -2.02 -10.26 8.05
N LYS A 31 -3.27 -10.05 7.63
CA LYS A 31 -4.17 -11.09 7.17
C LYS A 31 -3.62 -11.87 5.97
N TYR A 32 -3.03 -11.17 5.01
CA TYR A 32 -2.45 -11.78 3.81
C TYR A 32 -0.96 -12.13 3.95
N SER A 33 -0.41 -12.03 5.16
CA SER A 33 0.98 -12.39 5.48
C SER A 33 2.03 -11.66 4.63
N CYS A 34 1.76 -10.43 4.22
CA CYS A 34 2.70 -9.62 3.46
C CYS A 34 4.03 -9.44 4.21
N TYR A 35 3.95 -9.36 5.54
CA TYR A 35 5.12 -9.25 6.43
C TYR A 35 6.10 -10.43 6.32
N ALA A 36 5.62 -11.63 5.93
CA ALA A 36 6.47 -12.80 5.85
C ALA A 36 7.62 -12.64 4.83
N CYS A 37 7.38 -11.89 3.76
CA CYS A 37 8.39 -11.56 2.76
C CYS A 37 8.90 -10.13 2.87
N HIS A 38 8.04 -9.17 3.23
CA HIS A 38 8.37 -7.74 3.21
C HIS A 38 8.76 -7.15 4.57
N GLY A 39 8.74 -7.96 5.64
CA GLY A 39 8.98 -7.50 7.01
C GLY A 39 7.78 -6.80 7.64
N TYR A 40 7.68 -6.79 8.97
CA TYR A 40 6.61 -6.10 9.70
C TYR A 40 6.65 -4.59 9.53
N ASP A 41 7.82 -4.06 9.24
CA ASP A 41 8.11 -2.64 9.03
C ASP A 41 8.23 -2.24 7.55
N GLY A 42 8.03 -3.20 6.63
CA GLY A 42 8.13 -2.97 5.19
C GLY A 42 9.56 -2.76 4.67
N HIS A 43 10.60 -3.04 5.48
CA HIS A 43 11.99 -2.83 5.08
C HIS A 43 12.60 -3.99 4.30
N GLY A 44 11.81 -5.02 3.99
CA GLY A 44 12.24 -6.15 3.19
C GLY A 44 12.57 -7.38 4.02
N GLY A 45 13.00 -8.41 3.34
CA GLY A 45 13.32 -9.73 3.84
C GLY A 45 13.59 -10.61 2.63
N ALA A 46 12.86 -11.72 2.49
CA ALA A 46 12.86 -12.51 1.25
C ALA A 46 12.27 -11.72 0.06
N GLY A 47 11.33 -10.80 0.33
CA GLY A 47 10.73 -9.90 -0.66
C GLY A 47 11.39 -8.52 -0.67
N ALA A 48 11.03 -7.73 -1.67
CA ALA A 48 11.56 -6.38 -1.85
C ALA A 48 11.19 -5.44 -0.69
N ARG A 49 12.04 -4.44 -0.48
CA ARG A 49 11.76 -3.32 0.41
C ARG A 49 10.59 -2.49 -0.13
N LEU A 50 9.63 -2.19 0.73
CA LEU A 50 8.45 -1.38 0.40
C LEU A 50 8.56 0.06 0.90
N VAL A 51 9.40 0.30 1.91
CA VAL A 51 9.54 1.61 2.57
C VAL A 51 10.90 2.22 2.26
N PRO A 52 10.98 3.47 1.76
CA PRO A 52 9.85 4.33 1.40
C PRO A 52 9.14 3.87 0.14
N MET A 53 7.80 3.98 0.10
CA MET A 53 7.01 3.61 -1.07
C MET A 53 7.23 4.60 -2.21
N GLN A 54 7.79 4.13 -3.32
CA GLN A 54 8.15 4.93 -4.49
C GLN A 54 7.10 4.88 -5.62
N MET A 55 6.14 3.97 -5.52
CA MET A 55 5.08 3.84 -6.52
C MET A 55 3.93 4.81 -6.25
N THR A 56 3.15 5.10 -7.29
CA THR A 56 1.80 5.64 -7.12
C THR A 56 0.85 4.52 -6.74
N VAL A 57 -0.32 4.86 -6.19
CA VAL A 57 -1.31 3.85 -5.79
C VAL A 57 -1.79 3.02 -6.98
N GLU A 58 -1.91 3.61 -8.16
CA GLU A 58 -2.34 2.93 -9.39
C GLU A 58 -1.30 1.88 -9.83
N ARG A 59 -0.02 2.24 -9.79
CA ARG A 59 1.08 1.30 -10.13
C ARG A 59 1.20 0.19 -9.09
N PHE A 60 1.02 0.51 -7.83
CA PHE A 60 1.01 -0.47 -6.75
C PHE A 60 -0.13 -1.47 -6.93
N THR A 61 -1.35 -0.99 -7.17
CA THR A 61 -2.54 -1.82 -7.41
C THR A 61 -2.34 -2.73 -8.61
N ALA A 62 -1.93 -2.18 -9.75
CA ALA A 62 -1.67 -2.95 -10.96
C ALA A 62 -0.58 -4.02 -10.75
N TYR A 63 0.46 -3.71 -9.99
CA TYR A 63 1.53 -4.67 -9.70
C TYR A 63 1.06 -5.79 -8.77
N VAL A 64 0.31 -5.48 -7.71
CA VAL A 64 -0.18 -6.50 -6.76
C VAL A 64 -1.16 -7.46 -7.44
N HIS A 65 -1.99 -6.96 -8.35
CA HIS A 65 -2.89 -7.81 -9.14
C HIS A 65 -2.16 -8.71 -10.13
N ASN A 66 -1.08 -8.23 -10.73
CA ASN A 66 -0.31 -8.96 -11.74
C ASN A 66 1.21 -8.82 -11.54
N PRO A 67 1.76 -9.39 -10.45
CA PRO A 67 3.18 -9.27 -10.12
C PRO A 67 4.05 -10.20 -10.97
N ARG A 68 5.36 -9.91 -10.99
CA ARG A 68 6.35 -10.76 -11.66
C ARG A 68 7.02 -11.77 -10.71
N GLN A 69 7.16 -11.44 -9.43
CA GLN A 69 8.02 -12.18 -8.49
C GLN A 69 7.33 -12.56 -7.18
N MET A 70 6.07 -12.19 -7.00
CA MET A 70 5.30 -12.55 -5.82
C MET A 70 3.97 -13.18 -6.25
N PRO A 71 3.26 -13.91 -5.36
CA PRO A 71 1.94 -14.45 -5.68
C PRO A 71 0.98 -13.33 -6.10
N PRO A 72 0.13 -13.54 -7.13
CA PRO A 72 -0.85 -12.55 -7.53
C PRO A 72 -2.04 -12.52 -6.58
N TYR A 73 -2.48 -11.31 -6.25
CA TYR A 73 -3.72 -11.07 -5.51
C TYR A 73 -4.71 -10.40 -6.46
N THR A 74 -5.53 -11.22 -7.11
CA THR A 74 -6.53 -10.72 -8.06
C THR A 74 -7.55 -9.82 -7.37
N GLU A 75 -8.31 -9.04 -8.13
CA GLU A 75 -9.35 -8.15 -7.60
C GLU A 75 -10.41 -8.89 -6.77
N LYS A 76 -10.63 -10.18 -7.05
CA LYS A 76 -11.52 -11.04 -6.23
C LYS A 76 -10.97 -11.32 -4.84
N ILE A 77 -9.66 -11.27 -4.65
CA ILE A 77 -8.97 -11.53 -3.38
C ILE A 77 -8.75 -10.22 -2.63
N LEU A 78 -8.21 -9.22 -3.31
CA LEU A 78 -7.97 -7.87 -2.81
C LEU A 78 -8.49 -6.86 -3.83
N SER A 79 -9.57 -6.17 -3.48
CA SER A 79 -10.13 -5.12 -4.33
C SER A 79 -9.21 -3.90 -4.40
N ASP A 80 -9.41 -3.04 -5.40
CA ASP A 80 -8.68 -1.78 -5.54
C ASP A 80 -8.81 -0.90 -4.28
N ALA A 81 -9.99 -0.86 -3.65
CA ALA A 81 -10.20 -0.13 -2.41
C ALA A 81 -9.36 -0.71 -1.24
N GLN A 82 -9.29 -2.02 -1.13
CA GLN A 82 -8.44 -2.68 -0.13
C GLN A 82 -6.95 -2.46 -0.40
N LEU A 83 -6.55 -2.43 -1.66
CA LEU A 83 -5.17 -2.11 -2.04
C LEU A 83 -4.84 -0.63 -1.79
N ALA A 84 -5.80 0.28 -1.90
CA ALA A 84 -5.61 1.68 -1.48
C ALA A 84 -5.39 1.79 0.04
N ASP A 85 -6.11 1.03 0.85
CA ASP A 85 -5.90 0.94 2.30
C ASP A 85 -4.51 0.37 2.62
N LEU A 86 -4.13 -0.73 1.96
CA LEU A 86 -2.82 -1.35 2.11
C LEU A 86 -1.69 -0.40 1.73
N PHE A 87 -1.84 0.34 0.64
CA PHE A 87 -0.91 1.37 0.21
C PHE A 87 -0.78 2.50 1.24
N ALA A 88 -1.90 2.97 1.79
CA ALA A 88 -1.90 3.98 2.85
C ALA A 88 -1.14 3.52 4.09
N TYR A 89 -1.32 2.25 4.49
CA TYR A 89 -0.56 1.65 5.59
C TYR A 89 0.95 1.63 5.31
N ILE A 90 1.38 1.11 4.16
CA ILE A 90 2.80 1.02 3.80
C ILE A 90 3.42 2.43 3.77
N LYS A 91 2.71 3.42 3.24
CA LYS A 91 3.18 4.82 3.24
C LYS A 91 3.27 5.44 4.64
N SER A 92 2.51 4.94 5.60
CA SER A 92 2.57 5.40 7.00
C SER A 92 3.73 4.81 7.80
N LEU A 93 4.38 3.75 7.28
CA LEU A 93 5.48 3.10 7.98
C LEU A 93 6.72 4.00 8.04
N PRO A 94 7.44 4.02 9.17
CA PRO A 94 8.60 4.88 9.36
C PRO A 94 9.74 4.49 8.42
N VAL A 95 10.37 5.49 7.84
CA VAL A 95 11.59 5.33 7.05
C VAL A 95 12.78 5.14 7.99
N SER A 96 13.71 4.25 7.65
CA SER A 96 14.95 4.09 8.40
C SER A 96 15.74 5.41 8.45
N PRO A 97 16.33 5.77 9.59
CA PRO A 97 17.19 6.93 9.67
C PRO A 97 18.41 6.76 8.73
N PRO A 98 18.99 7.85 8.23
CA PRO A 98 20.22 7.79 7.46
C PRO A 98 21.34 7.12 8.26
N ALA A 99 22.23 6.38 7.58
CA ALA A 99 23.32 5.65 8.24
C ALA A 99 24.22 6.54 9.12
N LYS A 100 24.40 7.81 8.72
CA LYS A 100 25.16 8.82 9.49
C LYS A 100 24.54 9.12 10.88
N ASP A 101 23.24 8.91 11.03
CA ASP A 101 22.49 9.20 12.26
C ASP A 101 22.39 7.94 13.16
N ILE A 102 23.01 6.82 12.73
CA ILE A 102 23.11 5.58 13.51
C ILE A 102 24.53 5.44 14.04
N PRO A 103 24.79 5.67 15.35
CA PRO A 103 26.15 5.72 15.90
C PRO A 103 26.97 4.46 15.66
N LEU A 104 26.33 3.28 15.69
CA LEU A 104 27.01 2.01 15.44
C LEU A 104 27.49 1.90 13.98
N LEU A 105 26.62 2.26 13.01
CA LEU A 105 26.99 2.23 11.59
C LEU A 105 28.10 3.23 11.28
N THR A 106 28.03 4.43 11.87
CA THR A 106 29.08 5.45 11.72
C THR A 106 30.44 4.93 12.23
N ARG A 107 30.46 4.24 13.36
CA ARG A 107 31.70 3.62 13.85
C ARG A 107 32.25 2.54 12.92
N ILE A 108 31.37 1.65 12.40
CA ILE A 108 31.76 0.58 11.48
C ILE A 108 32.32 1.13 10.17
N ILE A 109 31.64 2.14 9.60
CA ILE A 109 32.03 2.77 8.33
C ILE A 109 33.40 3.45 8.45
N ASN A 110 33.70 4.04 9.62
CA ASN A 110 34.94 4.77 9.87
C ASN A 110 36.09 3.89 10.38
N GLN A 111 35.91 2.56 10.55
CA GLN A 111 36.98 1.66 10.91
C GLN A 111 37.95 1.47 9.72
N PRO A 112 39.27 1.49 9.96
CA PRO A 112 40.23 1.14 8.93
C PRO A 112 39.97 -0.28 8.42
N ARG A 113 39.93 -0.46 7.12
CA ARG A 113 39.91 -1.81 6.53
C ARG A 113 41.21 -2.49 6.80
N GLN A 114 41.20 -3.61 7.51
CA GLN A 114 42.36 -4.48 7.71
C GLN A 114 42.68 -5.24 6.43
#